data_83648c6ab56a9af7f2e0d51bddac33ef
#
_entry.id   83648c6ab56a9af7f2e0d51bddac33ef
#
_cell.length_a   1.000
_cell.length_b   1.000
_cell.length_c   1.000
_cell.angle_alpha   90.00
_cell.angle_beta   90.00
_cell.angle_gamma   90.00
#
_symmetry.space_group_name_H-M   'P 1'
#
loop_
_entity.id
_entity.type
_entity.pdbx_description
1 polymer ?
#
loop_
_entity_poly.entity_id
_entity_poly.type
_entity_poly.pdbx_seq_one_letter_code
_entity_poly.pdbx_strand_id
1 'polypeptide(L)'
;MRRAALINVIVATYYLPITNYQLPKKMDSKINFHVKLDEERVPEMIAWEASDSGMTGVKPCNAVMMSIWDPKENTTLRIDLWTKEMLVDDMKRFFYENFMTMADTYLRATNDEVNSKNIKKFAEEFGKSIEASK
;
A
#
# COMPACT_ATOMS: atom_id res chain seq x y z
N MET A 1 18.80 -2.07 -1.37
CA MET A 1 17.42 -1.54 -1.43
C MET A 1 16.75 -1.79 -0.09
N ARG A 2 16.55 -0.78 0.71
CA ARG A 2 15.85 -0.93 2.01
C ARG A 2 14.35 -0.92 1.75
N ARG A 3 13.70 -1.99 2.14
CA ARG A 3 12.26 -2.20 2.05
C ARG A 3 11.53 -1.06 2.75
N ALA A 4 10.53 -0.48 2.07
CA ALA A 4 9.55 0.35 2.73
C ALA A 4 8.96 -0.45 3.90
N ALA A 5 8.98 0.14 5.08
CA ALA A 5 8.38 -0.48 6.25
C ALA A 5 6.88 -0.62 5.97
N LEU A 6 6.46 -1.84 5.73
CA LEU A 6 5.06 -2.20 5.73
C LEU A 6 4.52 -1.86 7.11
N ILE A 7 3.55 -0.98 7.17
CA ILE A 7 2.76 -0.79 8.38
C ILE A 7 2.01 -2.11 8.60
N ASN A 8 2.61 -2.98 9.39
CA ASN A 8 1.97 -4.20 9.82
C ASN A 8 0.95 -3.85 10.90
N VAL A 9 -0.27 -3.55 10.51
CA VAL A 9 -1.39 -3.67 11.42
C VAL A 9 -1.69 -5.15 11.54
N ILE A 10 -0.87 -5.87 12.29
CA ILE A 10 -1.17 -7.23 12.70
C ILE A 10 -2.06 -7.13 13.93
N VAL A 11 -3.35 -7.32 13.74
CA VAL A 11 -4.21 -7.73 14.84
C VAL A 11 -4.01 -9.22 15.03
N ALA A 12 -2.92 -9.59 15.67
CA ALA A 12 -2.73 -10.94 16.17
C ALA A 12 -3.34 -11.02 17.57
N THR A 13 -4.53 -11.53 17.66
CA THR A 13 -5.14 -11.88 18.93
C THR A 13 -4.52 -13.19 19.42
N TYR A 14 -3.45 -13.11 20.16
CA TYR A 14 -2.94 -14.26 20.93
C TYR A 14 -3.56 -14.27 22.31
N TYR A 15 -4.32 -15.30 22.63
CA TYR A 15 -4.72 -15.60 23.98
C TYR A 15 -3.52 -16.18 24.75
N LEU A 16 -2.90 -15.37 25.63
CA LEU A 16 -1.98 -15.84 26.65
C LEU A 16 -2.67 -15.72 28.02
N PRO A 17 -2.45 -16.67 28.95
CA PRO A 17 -3.08 -16.63 30.27
C PRO A 17 -2.58 -15.41 31.05
N ILE A 18 -3.52 -14.67 31.58
CA ILE A 18 -3.35 -13.40 32.28
C ILE A 18 -2.75 -13.63 33.69
N THR A 19 -1.54 -13.12 33.88
CA THR A 19 -1.10 -12.71 35.22
C THR A 19 -0.39 -11.36 35.12
N ASN A 20 -1.03 -10.31 35.63
CA ASN A 20 -0.51 -8.94 35.79
C ASN A 20 -0.09 -8.21 34.47
N TYR A 21 -0.94 -8.22 33.45
CA TYR A 21 -0.78 -7.31 32.32
C TYR A 21 -1.45 -5.95 32.65
N GLN A 22 -0.64 -4.92 32.79
CA GLN A 22 -1.12 -3.58 32.49
C GLN A 22 -1.52 -3.57 31.01
N LEU A 23 -2.78 -3.28 30.69
CA LEU A 23 -3.23 -3.12 29.33
C LEU A 23 -2.29 -2.17 28.59
N PRO A 24 -1.74 -2.54 27.42
CA PRO A 24 -0.89 -1.66 26.68
C PRO A 24 -1.65 -0.36 26.44
N LYS A 25 -0.98 0.77 26.69
CA LYS A 25 -1.54 2.10 26.41
C LYS A 25 -2.06 2.07 24.98
N LYS A 26 -3.35 2.35 24.77
CA LYS A 26 -3.97 2.35 23.46
C LYS A 26 -3.17 3.29 22.56
N MET A 27 -2.48 2.73 21.57
CA MET A 27 -1.66 3.49 20.63
C MET A 27 -2.50 3.73 19.38
N ASP A 28 -2.76 4.99 19.08
CA ASP A 28 -3.43 5.38 17.84
C ASP A 28 -2.35 5.66 16.79
N SER A 29 -2.44 4.98 15.66
CA SER A 29 -1.60 5.27 14.48
C SER A 29 -2.43 6.03 13.45
N LYS A 30 -1.81 7.04 12.82
CA LYS A 30 -2.46 7.88 11.82
C LYS A 30 -1.65 7.90 10.54
N ILE A 31 -2.35 7.83 9.42
CA ILE A 31 -1.81 8.04 8.08
C ILE A 31 -2.56 9.21 7.49
N ASN A 32 -1.84 10.26 7.12
CA ASN A 32 -2.40 11.45 6.50
C ASN A 32 -1.88 11.57 5.07
N PHE A 33 -2.77 11.90 4.14
CA PHE A 33 -2.43 12.29 2.78
C PHE A 33 -2.80 13.75 2.57
N HIS A 34 -1.88 14.52 1.99
CA HIS A 34 -2.05 15.91 1.61
C HIS A 34 -2.06 15.98 0.09
N VAL A 35 -3.15 16.46 -0.50
CA VAL A 35 -3.30 16.57 -1.94
C VAL A 35 -3.59 18.03 -2.29
N LYS A 36 -2.71 18.64 -3.08
CA LYS A 36 -2.94 19.96 -3.65
C LYS A 36 -3.35 19.78 -5.10
N LEU A 37 -4.49 20.36 -5.46
CA LEU A 37 -5.04 20.33 -6.82
C LEU A 37 -4.77 21.66 -7.53
N ASP A 38 -4.57 21.59 -8.84
CA ASP A 38 -4.56 22.77 -9.69
C ASP A 38 -5.99 23.25 -10.04
N GLU A 39 -6.10 24.26 -10.89
CA GLU A 39 -7.37 24.85 -11.32
C GLU A 39 -8.26 23.85 -12.08
N GLU A 40 -7.67 22.85 -12.73
CA GLU A 40 -8.35 21.76 -13.44
C GLU A 40 -8.68 20.57 -12.54
N ARG A 41 -8.40 20.68 -11.24
CA ARG A 41 -8.56 19.62 -10.23
C ARG A 41 -7.65 18.40 -10.43
N VAL A 42 -6.52 18.60 -11.09
CA VAL A 42 -5.48 17.58 -11.24
C VAL A 42 -4.49 17.71 -10.07
N PRO A 43 -4.02 16.60 -9.47
CA PRO A 43 -3.04 16.66 -8.41
C PRO A 43 -1.73 17.31 -8.86
N GLU A 44 -1.40 18.46 -8.26
CA GLU A 44 -0.13 19.16 -8.44
C GLU A 44 0.93 18.65 -7.47
N MET A 45 0.50 18.30 -6.27
CA MET A 45 1.36 17.75 -5.22
C MET A 45 0.58 16.71 -4.41
N ILE A 46 1.26 15.62 -4.12
CA ILE A 46 0.79 14.62 -3.17
C ILE A 46 1.91 14.41 -2.15
N ALA A 47 1.56 14.41 -0.87
CA ALA A 47 2.48 14.11 0.20
C ALA A 47 1.79 13.27 1.27
N TRP A 48 2.55 12.55 2.07
CA TRP A 48 2.01 11.70 3.10
C TRP A 48 2.90 11.67 4.34
N GLU A 49 2.30 11.32 5.46
CA GLU A 49 2.98 11.05 6.71
C GLU A 49 2.26 9.93 7.47
N ALA A 50 3.00 9.20 8.28
CA ALA A 50 2.44 8.17 9.13
C ALA A 50 3.19 8.11 10.46
N SER A 51 2.46 8.10 11.58
CA SER A 51 3.02 8.19 12.93
C SER A 51 3.95 7.03 13.29
N ASP A 52 3.69 5.83 12.76
CA ASP A 52 4.45 4.60 13.10
C ASP A 52 5.24 4.03 11.93
N SER A 53 5.52 4.86 10.91
CA SER A 53 6.25 4.41 9.71
C SER A 53 7.77 4.28 9.91
N GLY A 54 8.30 4.74 11.03
CA GLY A 54 9.75 4.91 11.24
C GLY A 54 10.36 6.04 10.43
N MET A 55 9.54 6.76 9.64
CA MET A 55 9.93 7.96 8.90
C MET A 55 9.44 9.20 9.62
N THR A 56 10.26 10.23 9.65
CA THR A 56 9.91 11.51 10.25
C THR A 56 9.46 12.50 9.19
N GLY A 57 8.39 13.26 9.50
CA GLY A 57 7.88 14.33 8.68
C GLY A 57 7.13 13.90 7.43
N VAL A 58 6.60 14.90 6.73
CA VAL A 58 5.84 14.75 5.50
C VAL A 58 6.75 14.39 4.34
N LYS A 59 6.37 13.39 3.55
CA LYS A 59 7.12 12.90 2.38
C LYS A 59 6.33 13.12 1.10
N PRO A 60 6.93 13.73 0.07
CA PRO A 60 6.30 13.83 -1.24
C PRO A 60 6.22 12.47 -1.93
N CYS A 61 5.20 12.30 -2.76
CA CYS A 61 5.08 11.17 -3.67
C CYS A 61 4.37 11.61 -4.95
N ASN A 62 4.59 10.88 -6.05
CA ASN A 62 4.00 11.21 -7.34
C ASN A 62 2.75 10.38 -7.64
N ALA A 63 2.53 9.29 -6.93
CA ALA A 63 1.34 8.47 -7.09
C ALA A 63 0.95 7.78 -5.78
N VAL A 64 -0.35 7.56 -5.61
CA VAL A 64 -0.95 6.79 -4.52
C VAL A 64 -2.04 5.90 -5.08
N MET A 65 -2.02 4.63 -4.73
CA MET A 65 -3.12 3.70 -4.94
C MET A 65 -3.58 3.16 -3.59
N MET A 66 -4.85 3.34 -3.26
CA MET A 66 -5.42 2.92 -1.99
C MET A 66 -6.69 2.11 -2.24
N SER A 67 -6.77 0.95 -1.60
CA SER A 67 -7.94 0.09 -1.61
C SER A 67 -8.44 -0.07 -0.19
N ILE A 68 -9.74 0.17 0.03
CA ILE A 68 -10.38 0.14 1.33
C ILE A 68 -11.57 -0.82 1.23
N TRP A 69 -11.59 -1.84 2.11
CA TRP A 69 -12.73 -2.74 2.19
C TRP A 69 -13.83 -2.12 3.06
N ASP A 70 -15.00 -1.93 2.47
CA ASP A 70 -16.19 -1.52 3.20
C ASP A 70 -17.02 -2.77 3.59
N PRO A 71 -17.03 -3.14 4.88
CA PRO A 71 -17.75 -4.33 5.34
C PRO A 71 -19.26 -4.16 5.31
N LYS A 72 -19.78 -2.93 5.30
CA LYS A 72 -21.21 -2.65 5.26
C LYS A 72 -21.79 -2.87 3.86
N GLU A 73 -21.11 -2.33 2.86
CA GLU A 73 -21.52 -2.44 1.46
C GLU A 73 -20.91 -3.69 0.79
N ASN A 74 -20.02 -4.42 1.50
CA ASN A 74 -19.34 -5.61 1.03
C ASN A 74 -18.61 -5.40 -0.29
N THR A 75 -17.89 -4.27 -0.39
CA THR A 75 -17.21 -3.82 -1.61
C THR A 75 -15.88 -3.16 -1.33
N THR A 76 -15.06 -3.03 -2.36
CA THR A 76 -13.79 -2.31 -2.32
C THR A 76 -13.96 -0.90 -2.87
N LEU A 77 -13.61 0.09 -2.04
CA LEU A 77 -13.43 1.47 -2.47
C LEU A 77 -11.99 1.70 -2.90
N ARG A 78 -11.79 2.51 -3.93
CA ARG A 78 -10.44 2.84 -4.42
C ARG A 78 -10.25 4.35 -4.52
N ILE A 79 -9.02 4.76 -4.19
CA ILE A 79 -8.53 6.12 -4.42
C ILE A 79 -7.21 5.98 -5.17
N ASP A 80 -7.20 6.39 -6.42
CA ASP A 80 -6.02 6.35 -7.28
C ASP A 80 -5.70 7.78 -7.71
N LEU A 81 -4.55 8.31 -7.29
CA LEU A 81 -4.10 9.67 -7.55
C LEU A 81 -2.69 9.65 -8.10
N TRP A 82 -2.40 10.55 -9.05
CA TRP A 82 -1.04 10.80 -9.51
C TRP A 82 -0.86 12.26 -9.94
N THR A 83 0.37 12.75 -9.82
CA THR A 83 0.74 14.10 -10.24
C THR A 83 1.15 14.13 -11.70
N LYS A 84 1.24 15.31 -12.29
CA LYS A 84 1.76 15.54 -13.65
C LYS A 84 3.24 15.11 -13.80
N GLU A 85 3.98 15.02 -12.69
CA GLU A 85 5.37 14.57 -12.65
C GLU A 85 5.53 13.04 -12.77
N MET A 86 4.42 12.29 -12.65
CA MET A 86 4.44 10.84 -12.77
C MET A 86 4.59 10.44 -14.24
N LEU A 87 5.77 9.99 -14.62
CA LEU A 87 6.04 9.54 -15.98
C LEU A 87 5.34 8.21 -16.27
N VAL A 88 5.01 7.99 -17.55
CA VAL A 88 4.33 6.76 -17.99
C VAL A 88 5.14 5.50 -17.63
N ASP A 89 6.46 5.54 -17.81
CA ASP A 89 7.31 4.39 -17.49
C ASP A 89 7.41 4.14 -15.98
N ASP A 90 7.41 5.21 -15.17
CA ASP A 90 7.34 5.08 -13.71
C ASP A 90 5.98 4.52 -13.27
N MET A 91 4.89 4.93 -13.93
CA MET A 91 3.56 4.38 -13.68
C MET A 91 3.50 2.88 -14.00
N LYS A 92 4.04 2.45 -15.14
CA LYS A 92 4.14 1.03 -15.51
C LYS A 92 4.92 0.23 -14.46
N ARG A 93 6.06 0.76 -14.01
CA ARG A 93 6.88 0.16 -12.95
C ARG A 93 6.14 0.12 -11.62
N PHE A 94 5.43 1.19 -11.27
CA PHE A 94 4.62 1.27 -10.06
C PHE A 94 3.54 0.17 -10.03
N PHE A 95 2.84 -0.06 -11.13
CA PHE A 95 1.89 -1.17 -11.26
C PHE A 95 2.56 -2.53 -11.09
N TYR A 96 3.70 -2.75 -11.75
CA TYR A 96 4.45 -4.00 -11.62
C TYR A 96 4.84 -4.29 -10.16
N GLU A 97 5.42 -3.30 -9.48
CA GLU A 97 5.83 -3.45 -8.07
C GLU A 97 4.62 -3.67 -7.14
N ASN A 98 3.48 -3.05 -7.44
CA ASN A 98 2.23 -3.30 -6.71
C ASN A 98 1.77 -4.75 -6.88
N PHE A 99 1.72 -5.29 -8.09
CA PHE A 99 1.30 -6.68 -8.32
C PHE A 99 2.22 -7.66 -7.59
N MET A 100 3.54 -7.44 -7.63
CA MET A 100 4.50 -8.29 -6.92
C MET A 100 4.29 -8.27 -5.40
N THR A 101 4.12 -7.10 -4.82
CA THR A 101 3.90 -6.96 -3.37
C THR A 101 2.51 -7.40 -2.92
N MET A 102 1.49 -7.25 -3.78
CA MET A 102 0.14 -7.77 -3.54
C MET A 102 0.12 -9.30 -3.43
N ALA A 103 0.92 -10.02 -4.23
CA ALA A 103 1.04 -11.47 -4.13
C ALA A 103 1.54 -11.90 -2.73
N ASP A 104 2.55 -11.20 -2.20
CA ASP A 104 3.09 -11.47 -0.87
C ASP A 104 2.08 -11.11 0.24
N THR A 105 1.34 -10.02 0.05
CA THR A 105 0.28 -9.61 0.98
C THR A 105 -0.86 -10.60 0.99
N TYR A 106 -1.28 -11.07 -0.18
CA TYR A 106 -2.33 -12.09 -0.32
C TYR A 106 -1.94 -13.38 0.41
N LEU A 107 -0.70 -13.85 0.21
CA LEU A 107 -0.20 -15.04 0.89
C LEU A 107 -0.26 -14.90 2.42
N ARG A 108 0.21 -13.77 2.94
CA ARG A 108 0.19 -13.52 4.40
C ARG A 108 -1.23 -13.44 4.97
N ALA A 109 -2.16 -12.89 4.21
CA ALA A 109 -3.55 -12.70 4.65
C ALA A 109 -4.40 -13.97 4.58
N THR A 110 -4.15 -14.85 3.60
CA THR A 110 -5.03 -15.98 3.26
C THR A 110 -4.39 -17.34 3.46
N ASN A 111 -3.06 -17.40 3.52
CA ASN A 111 -2.26 -18.64 3.50
C ASN A 111 -2.50 -19.49 2.22
N ASP A 112 -3.00 -18.87 1.13
CA ASP A 112 -3.26 -19.51 -0.14
C ASP A 112 -2.05 -19.35 -1.07
N GLU A 113 -1.17 -20.33 -1.03
CA GLU A 113 0.05 -20.36 -1.84
C GLU A 113 -0.22 -20.45 -3.35
N VAL A 114 -1.28 -21.14 -3.73
CA VAL A 114 -1.59 -21.37 -5.15
C VAL A 114 -1.93 -20.06 -5.84
N ASN A 115 -2.87 -19.31 -5.28
CA ASN A 115 -3.27 -18.03 -5.86
C ASN A 115 -2.21 -16.96 -5.68
N SER A 116 -1.43 -16.97 -4.59
CA SER A 116 -0.28 -16.08 -4.46
C SER A 116 0.74 -16.29 -5.59
N LYS A 117 1.07 -17.55 -5.92
CA LYS A 117 1.95 -17.89 -7.05
C LYS A 117 1.36 -17.46 -8.40
N ASN A 118 0.05 -17.58 -8.59
CA ASN A 118 -0.63 -17.12 -9.79
C ASN A 118 -0.55 -15.62 -9.98
N ILE A 119 -0.76 -14.83 -8.91
CA ILE A 119 -0.60 -13.37 -8.94
C ILE A 119 0.84 -13.00 -9.27
N LYS A 120 1.80 -13.68 -8.65
CA LYS A 120 3.23 -13.42 -8.88
C LYS A 120 3.64 -13.71 -10.32
N LYS A 121 3.18 -14.83 -10.87
CA LYS A 121 3.41 -15.20 -12.27
C LYS A 121 2.85 -14.14 -13.22
N PHE A 122 1.62 -13.69 -12.98
CA PHE A 122 1.03 -12.59 -13.76
C PHE A 122 1.88 -11.32 -13.68
N ALA A 123 2.34 -10.94 -12.48
CA ALA A 123 3.19 -9.77 -12.30
C ALA A 123 4.51 -9.89 -13.07
N GLU A 124 5.15 -11.06 -13.07
CA GLU A 124 6.39 -11.31 -13.82
C GLU A 124 6.17 -11.22 -15.34
N GLU A 125 5.07 -11.77 -15.85
CA GLU A 125 4.68 -11.68 -17.27
C GLU A 125 4.38 -10.24 -17.67
N PHE A 126 3.67 -9.49 -16.81
CA PHE A 126 3.40 -8.07 -17.00
C PHE A 126 4.71 -7.26 -17.04
N GLY A 127 5.65 -7.53 -16.14
CA GLY A 127 6.97 -6.87 -16.12
C GLY A 127 7.74 -7.08 -17.43
N LYS A 128 7.78 -8.31 -17.94
CA LYS A 128 8.41 -8.64 -19.23
C LYS A 128 7.77 -7.90 -20.40
N SER A 129 6.43 -7.78 -20.40
CA SER A 129 5.71 -7.07 -21.47
C SER A 129 6.01 -5.57 -21.48
N ILE A 130 6.23 -4.96 -20.31
CA ILE A 130 6.63 -3.55 -20.21
C ILE A 130 8.03 -3.34 -20.81
N GLU A 131 8.98 -4.22 -20.48
CA GLU A 131 10.35 -4.12 -20.99
C GLU A 131 10.42 -4.32 -22.51
N ALA A 132 9.61 -5.21 -23.06
CA ALA A 132 9.54 -5.46 -24.49
C ALA A 132 8.90 -4.31 -25.30
N SER A 133 8.22 -3.38 -24.64
CA SER A 133 7.52 -2.23 -25.27
C SER A 133 8.34 -0.92 -25.25
N LYS A 134 9.60 -0.99 -24.78
CA LYS A 134 10.58 0.11 -24.84
C LYS A 134 11.34 0.09 -26.14
#